data_4b4af6f6657b17a1c1ab0306862d226e
#
_entry.id   4b4af6f6657b17a1c1ab0306862d226e
#
_cell.length_a   1.000
_cell.length_b   1.000
_cell.length_c   1.000
_cell.angle_alpha   90.00
_cell.angle_beta   90.00
_cell.angle_gamma   90.00
#
_symmetry.space_group_name_H-M   'P 1'
#
loop_
_entity.id
_entity.type
_entity.pdbx_description
1 polymer ?
#
loop_
_entity_poly.entity_id
_entity_poly.type
_entity_poly.pdbx_seq_one_letter_code
_entity_poly.pdbx_strand_id
1 'polypeptide(L)'
;MASGGGHVTAVSSYIAYARALNRLDWTSAEFVVAESFTVRLRGMLGRRPIAASGLPLVMAFPRCSSVHTCFMAYPIDIAFIDRSGNVLERYENVCPWRMCSCPGAWAALERPSILTSPSVFQRVPA
;
A
#
# COMPACT_ATOMS: atom_id res chain seq x y z
N MET A 1 27.87 10.55 -12.22
CA MET A 1 26.95 9.58 -12.85
C MET A 1 26.00 8.95 -11.82
N ALA A 2 26.52 8.45 -10.73
CA ALA A 2 25.68 7.81 -9.71
C ALA A 2 24.69 8.77 -9.06
N SER A 3 25.02 10.03 -8.88
CA SER A 3 24.17 11.02 -8.23
C SER A 3 22.90 11.35 -9.04
N GLY A 4 22.99 11.29 -10.37
CA GLY A 4 21.82 11.53 -11.22
C GLY A 4 20.81 10.40 -11.21
N GLY A 5 21.30 9.16 -11.04
CA GLY A 5 20.44 8.00 -11.03
C GLY A 5 19.48 7.94 -9.86
N GLY A 6 19.91 8.34 -8.67
CA GLY A 6 19.06 8.36 -7.49
C GLY A 6 17.88 9.30 -7.60
N HIS A 7 18.12 10.50 -8.14
CA HIS A 7 17.06 11.49 -8.33
C HIS A 7 16.01 11.02 -9.35
N VAL A 8 16.47 10.49 -10.49
CA VAL A 8 15.57 9.96 -11.52
C VAL A 8 14.73 8.81 -10.98
N THR A 9 15.34 7.92 -10.19
CA THR A 9 14.63 6.79 -9.59
C THR A 9 13.53 7.26 -8.64
N ALA A 10 13.79 8.28 -7.82
CA ALA A 10 12.80 8.82 -6.90
C ALA A 10 11.61 9.44 -7.65
N VAL A 11 11.87 10.23 -8.69
CA VAL A 11 10.80 10.82 -9.51
C VAL A 11 9.97 9.74 -10.18
N SER A 12 10.62 8.72 -10.74
CA SER A 12 9.91 7.59 -11.36
C SER A 12 9.02 6.85 -10.36
N SER A 13 9.50 6.68 -9.13
CA SER A 13 8.71 6.03 -8.07
C SER A 13 7.46 6.82 -7.72
N TYR A 14 7.57 8.13 -7.58
CA TYR A 14 6.41 8.97 -7.31
C TYR A 14 5.40 8.95 -8.44
N ILE A 15 5.86 8.93 -9.68
CA ILE A 15 4.97 8.80 -10.85
C ILE A 15 4.22 7.46 -10.80
N ALA A 16 4.93 6.39 -10.49
CA ALA A 16 4.32 5.06 -10.38
C ALA A 16 3.24 5.04 -9.28
N TYR A 17 3.54 5.60 -8.12
CA TYR A 17 2.56 5.70 -7.04
C TYR A 17 1.34 6.53 -7.44
N ALA A 18 1.55 7.66 -8.07
CA ALA A 18 0.45 8.53 -8.51
C ALA A 18 -0.47 7.80 -9.50
N ARG A 19 0.12 7.08 -10.45
CA ARG A 19 -0.66 6.27 -11.40
C ARG A 19 -1.47 5.19 -10.71
N ALA A 20 -0.84 4.48 -9.79
CA ALA A 20 -1.51 3.42 -9.05
C ALA A 20 -2.66 3.96 -8.21
N LEU A 21 -2.45 5.06 -7.50
CA LEU A 21 -3.48 5.68 -6.68
C LEU A 21 -4.69 6.12 -7.53
N ASN A 22 -4.43 6.66 -8.72
CA ASN A 22 -5.51 7.03 -9.64
C ASN A 22 -6.30 5.80 -10.10
N ARG A 23 -5.60 4.73 -10.46
CA ARG A 23 -6.25 3.49 -10.92
C ARG A 23 -7.06 2.82 -9.83
N LEU A 24 -6.61 2.94 -8.58
CA LEU A 24 -7.29 2.37 -7.43
C LEU A 24 -8.42 3.26 -6.91
N ASP A 25 -8.47 4.52 -7.35
CA ASP A 25 -9.36 5.54 -6.79
C ASP A 25 -9.06 5.81 -5.30
N TRP A 26 -7.77 5.81 -4.98
CA TRP A 26 -7.28 6.08 -3.62
C TRP A 26 -6.64 7.47 -3.53
N THR A 27 -7.16 8.44 -4.25
CA THR A 27 -6.54 9.75 -4.36
C THR A 27 -6.85 10.70 -3.19
N SER A 28 -7.97 10.48 -2.51
CA SER A 28 -8.33 11.29 -1.34
C SER A 28 -7.75 10.64 -0.08
N ALA A 29 -6.43 10.77 0.07
CA ALA A 29 -5.72 10.10 1.15
C ALA A 29 -4.45 10.87 1.52
N GLU A 30 -3.98 10.65 2.74
CA GLU A 30 -2.63 11.05 3.13
C GLU A 30 -1.68 9.91 2.77
N PHE A 31 -0.67 10.23 1.95
CA PHE A 31 0.23 9.23 1.38
C PHE A 31 1.60 9.26 2.07
N VAL A 32 2.06 8.09 2.50
CA VAL A 32 3.36 7.93 3.18
C VAL A 32 4.11 6.77 2.54
N VAL A 33 5.39 6.97 2.25
CA VAL A 33 6.27 5.92 1.75
C VAL A 33 7.11 5.39 2.90
N ALA A 34 7.03 4.10 3.16
CA ALA A 34 7.79 3.44 4.21
C ALA A 34 9.13 2.93 3.64
N GLU A 35 10.16 3.74 3.73
CA GLU A 35 11.45 3.43 3.12
C GLU A 35 12.40 2.67 4.04
N SER A 36 12.32 2.86 5.35
CA SER A 36 13.17 2.17 6.30
C SER A 36 12.51 0.90 6.84
N PHE A 37 13.33 -0.04 7.28
CA PHE A 37 12.82 -1.26 7.90
C PHE A 37 11.97 -0.96 9.14
N THR A 38 12.38 0.01 9.95
CA THR A 38 11.64 0.39 11.15
C THR A 38 10.27 0.95 10.80
N VAL A 39 10.20 1.82 9.79
CA VAL A 39 8.92 2.38 9.34
C VAL A 39 8.04 1.27 8.75
N ARG A 40 8.62 0.35 7.98
CA ARG A 40 7.89 -0.79 7.42
C ARG A 40 7.36 -1.71 8.52
N LEU A 41 8.17 -1.98 9.53
CA LEU A 41 7.76 -2.83 10.63
C LEU A 41 6.59 -2.24 11.41
N ARG A 42 6.63 -0.93 11.63
CA ARG A 42 5.53 -0.22 12.29
C ARG A 42 4.33 -0.02 11.37
N GLY A 43 4.56 0.16 10.08
CA GLY A 43 3.57 0.26 9.03
C GLY A 43 2.21 0.75 9.50
N MET A 44 1.19 -0.08 9.29
CA MET A 44 -0.17 0.19 9.75
C MET A 44 -0.40 -0.24 11.21
N LEU A 45 0.58 -0.91 11.84
CA LEU A 45 0.46 -1.37 13.22
C LEU A 45 0.35 -0.19 14.18
N GLY A 46 -0.63 -0.21 15.05
CA GLY A 46 -0.84 0.83 16.05
C GLY A 46 -1.20 2.20 15.49
N ARG A 47 -1.34 2.32 14.17
CA ARG A 47 -1.75 3.59 13.56
C ARG A 47 -3.26 3.70 13.56
N ARG A 48 -3.72 4.94 13.58
CA ARG A 48 -5.14 5.22 13.44
C ARG A 48 -5.54 5.03 11.97
N PRO A 49 -6.77 4.55 11.70
CA PRO A 49 -7.24 4.37 10.32
C PRO A 49 -7.30 5.66 9.53
N ILE A 50 -7.42 6.78 10.22
CA ILE A 50 -7.53 8.10 9.61
C ILE A 50 -6.40 8.96 10.14
N ALA A 51 -5.70 9.65 9.24
CA ALA A 51 -4.61 10.55 9.60
C ALA A 51 -5.14 11.77 10.37
N ALA A 52 -4.21 12.54 10.99
CA ALA A 52 -4.57 13.76 11.70
C ALA A 52 -5.28 14.79 10.81
N SER A 53 -5.03 14.72 9.49
CA SER A 53 -5.72 15.57 8.51
C SER A 53 -7.19 15.21 8.31
N GLY A 54 -7.67 14.10 8.86
CA GLY A 54 -9.01 13.58 8.62
C GLY A 54 -9.11 12.70 7.38
N LEU A 55 -8.01 12.49 6.65
CA LEU A 55 -7.98 11.67 5.45
C LEU A 55 -7.55 10.23 5.78
N PRO A 56 -8.00 9.24 5.01
CA PRO A 56 -7.48 7.89 5.14
C PRO A 56 -5.97 7.87 4.89
N LEU A 57 -5.27 7.02 5.62
CA LEU A 57 -3.84 6.86 5.46
C LEU A 57 -3.54 5.79 4.42
N VAL A 58 -2.77 6.14 3.39
CA VAL A 58 -2.24 5.17 2.43
C VAL A 58 -0.74 5.06 2.63
N MET A 59 -0.25 3.85 2.84
CA MET A 59 1.17 3.58 2.97
C MET A 59 1.68 2.78 1.79
N ALA A 60 2.83 3.18 1.26
CA ALA A 60 3.53 2.46 0.20
C ALA A 60 4.77 1.78 0.76
N PHE A 61 4.96 0.53 0.38
CA PHE A 61 6.10 -0.28 0.77
C PHE A 61 6.86 -0.69 -0.50
N PRO A 62 7.92 0.05 -0.88
CA PRO A 62 8.70 -0.31 -2.05
C PRO A 62 9.46 -1.62 -1.83
N ARG A 63 9.76 -2.31 -2.91
CA ARG A 63 10.46 -3.60 -2.88
C ARG A 63 9.76 -4.61 -1.98
N CYS A 64 8.43 -4.68 -2.13
CA CYS A 64 7.59 -5.53 -1.30
C CYS A 64 6.61 -6.30 -2.18
N SER A 65 6.70 -7.62 -2.14
CA SER A 65 5.83 -8.52 -2.90
C SER A 65 4.99 -9.42 -2.00
N SER A 66 5.05 -9.21 -0.70
CA SER A 66 4.28 -9.98 0.27
C SER A 66 3.95 -9.12 1.49
N VAL A 67 2.71 -9.18 1.92
CA VAL A 67 2.20 -8.40 3.06
C VAL A 67 1.49 -9.35 4.00
N HIS A 68 1.75 -9.22 5.30
CA HIS A 68 0.95 -9.89 6.32
C HIS A 68 0.24 -8.84 7.16
N THR A 69 -0.95 -9.22 7.64
CA THR A 69 -1.79 -8.35 8.48
C THR A 69 -1.78 -8.79 9.93
N CYS A 70 -0.76 -9.53 10.35
CA CYS A 70 -0.59 -9.96 11.73
C CYS A 70 -0.51 -8.75 12.65
N PHE A 71 -1.21 -8.81 13.77
CA PHE A 71 -1.26 -7.74 14.78
C PHE A 71 -1.96 -6.46 14.33
N MET A 72 -2.59 -6.45 13.15
CA MET A 72 -3.42 -5.32 12.75
C MET A 72 -4.67 -5.25 13.62
N ALA A 73 -5.13 -4.03 13.90
CA ALA A 73 -6.32 -3.80 14.71
C ALA A 73 -7.59 -3.66 13.86
N TYR A 74 -7.46 -3.57 12.54
CA TYR A 74 -8.58 -3.33 11.63
C TYR A 74 -8.26 -3.93 10.26
N PRO A 75 -9.29 -4.18 9.43
CA PRO A 75 -9.08 -4.66 8.07
C PRO A 75 -8.42 -3.60 7.20
N ILE A 76 -7.64 -4.03 6.23
CA ILE A 76 -6.96 -3.14 5.28
C ILE A 76 -7.20 -3.60 3.85
N ASP A 77 -7.09 -2.64 2.93
CA ASP A 77 -7.03 -2.91 1.50
C ASP A 77 -5.57 -2.92 1.08
N ILE A 78 -5.21 -3.87 0.23
CA ILE A 78 -3.83 -4.06 -0.25
C ILE A 78 -3.84 -4.05 -1.77
N ALA A 79 -2.89 -3.35 -2.36
CA ALA A 79 -2.66 -3.40 -3.80
C ALA A 79 -1.18 -3.62 -4.08
N PHE A 80 -0.87 -4.55 -4.98
CA PHE A 80 0.48 -4.80 -5.45
C PHE A 80 0.63 -4.15 -6.82
N ILE A 81 1.72 -3.41 -7.01
CA ILE A 81 1.96 -2.66 -8.24
C ILE A 81 3.33 -2.97 -8.81
N ASP A 82 3.48 -2.71 -10.10
CA ASP A 82 4.79 -2.75 -10.76
C ASP A 82 5.46 -1.37 -10.76
N ARG A 83 6.64 -1.27 -11.34
CA ARG A 83 7.42 -0.03 -11.38
C ARG A 83 6.77 1.07 -12.23
N SER A 84 5.85 0.69 -13.10
CA SER A 84 5.11 1.65 -13.93
C SER A 84 3.82 2.14 -13.30
N GLY A 85 3.46 1.61 -12.13
CA GLY A 85 2.22 1.96 -11.46
C GLY A 85 1.02 1.16 -11.93
N ASN A 86 1.24 0.06 -12.65
CA ASN A 86 0.17 -0.86 -12.98
C ASN A 86 -0.21 -1.67 -11.75
N VAL A 87 -1.50 -1.80 -11.49
CA VAL A 87 -2.01 -2.62 -10.40
C VAL A 87 -2.03 -4.07 -10.85
N LEU A 88 -1.20 -4.89 -10.22
CA LEU A 88 -1.07 -6.30 -10.55
C LEU A 88 -2.12 -7.15 -9.86
N GLU A 89 -2.32 -6.92 -8.58
CA GLU A 89 -3.34 -7.58 -7.79
C GLU A 89 -3.82 -6.63 -6.70
N ARG A 90 -5.09 -6.75 -6.34
CA ARG A 90 -5.64 -6.00 -5.21
C ARG A 90 -6.53 -6.89 -4.38
N TYR A 91 -6.50 -6.66 -3.08
CA TYR A 91 -7.28 -7.37 -2.09
C TYR A 91 -8.00 -6.35 -1.24
N GLU A 92 -9.30 -6.51 -1.06
CA GLU A 92 -10.11 -5.62 -0.25
C GLU A 92 -10.54 -6.28 1.05
N ASN A 93 -10.60 -5.47 2.09
CA ASN A 93 -11.10 -5.89 3.41
C ASN A 93 -10.36 -7.10 3.96
N VAL A 94 -9.03 -7.05 3.91
CA VAL A 94 -8.18 -8.12 4.43
C VAL A 94 -8.18 -8.03 5.95
N CYS A 95 -8.77 -9.03 6.61
CA CYS A 95 -8.82 -9.09 8.06
C CYS A 95 -7.43 -9.32 8.66
N PRO A 96 -7.23 -9.02 9.95
CA PRO A 96 -5.99 -9.36 10.63
C PRO A 96 -5.63 -10.85 10.50
N TRP A 97 -4.34 -11.15 10.63
CA TRP A 97 -3.79 -12.52 10.60
C TRP A 97 -3.92 -13.20 9.24
N ARG A 98 -3.77 -12.44 8.17
CA ARG A 98 -3.74 -12.95 6.79
C ARG A 98 -2.40 -12.63 6.14
N MET A 99 -2.13 -13.30 5.02
CA MET A 99 -0.99 -13.03 4.18
C MET A 99 -1.46 -12.92 2.73
N CYS A 100 -0.96 -11.89 2.04
CA CYS A 100 -1.18 -11.70 0.61
C CYS A 100 0.17 -11.58 -0.07
N SER A 101 0.33 -12.22 -1.21
CA SER A 101 1.57 -12.19 -1.97
C SER A 101 1.27 -11.98 -3.45
N CYS A 102 2.18 -11.29 -4.12
CA CYS A 102 2.14 -11.09 -5.56
C CYS A 102 3.56 -11.16 -6.10
N PRO A 103 4.04 -12.36 -6.48
CA PRO A 103 5.38 -12.48 -7.04
C PRO A 103 5.57 -11.57 -8.23
N GLY A 104 6.69 -10.88 -8.28
CA GLY A 104 6.98 -9.91 -9.33
C GLY A 104 6.51 -8.50 -9.04
N ALA A 105 5.79 -8.26 -7.96
CA ALA A 105 5.42 -6.91 -7.57
C ALA A 105 6.66 -6.10 -7.16
N TRP A 106 6.67 -4.83 -7.55
CA TRP A 106 7.70 -3.90 -7.10
C TRP A 106 7.36 -3.30 -5.74
N ALA A 107 6.09 -3.00 -5.50
CA ALA A 107 5.66 -2.35 -4.26
C ALA A 107 4.26 -2.81 -3.85
N ALA A 108 3.98 -2.65 -2.57
CA ALA A 108 2.65 -2.84 -2.01
C ALA A 108 2.12 -1.52 -1.49
N LEU A 109 0.84 -1.26 -1.73
CA LEU A 109 0.11 -0.13 -1.16
C LEU A 109 -0.92 -0.66 -0.18
N GLU A 110 -1.05 -0.01 0.96
CA GLU A 110 -2.01 -0.39 1.99
C GLU A 110 -2.82 0.82 2.45
N ARG A 111 -4.10 0.59 2.70
CA ARG A 111 -4.96 1.60 3.35
C ARG A 111 -5.94 0.90 4.28
N PRO A 112 -6.48 1.60 5.31
CA PRO A 112 -7.58 1.07 6.08
C PRO A 112 -8.77 0.76 5.15
N SER A 113 -9.43 -0.36 5.38
CA SER A 113 -10.61 -0.69 4.61
C SER A 113 -11.76 0.24 4.99
N ILE A 114 -12.44 0.78 3.99
CA ILE A 114 -13.61 1.63 4.19
C ILE A 114 -14.90 0.81 4.27
N LEU A 115 -14.81 -0.50 4.06
CA LEU A 115 -15.97 -1.36 4.18
C LEU A 115 -16.36 -1.51 5.65
N THR A 116 -17.61 -1.23 5.95
CA THR A 116 -18.11 -1.22 7.33
C THR A 116 -18.51 -2.59 7.83
N SER A 117 -18.77 -3.52 6.95
CA SER A 117 -19.14 -4.89 7.34
C SER A 117 -17.91 -5.79 7.31
N PRO A 118 -17.70 -6.64 8.33
CA PRO A 118 -16.66 -7.65 8.29
C PRO A 118 -17.05 -8.69 7.26
N SER A 119 -16.75 -8.40 6.02
CA SER A 119 -17.00 -9.32 4.93
C SER A 119 -15.83 -10.28 4.77
N VAL A 120 -16.07 -11.31 4.00
CA VAL A 120 -15.03 -12.25 3.66
C VAL A 120 -13.95 -11.52 2.86
N PHE A 121 -12.69 -11.81 3.17
CA PHE A 121 -11.55 -11.36 2.38
C PHE A 121 -11.76 -11.74 0.92
N GLN A 122 -11.60 -10.77 0.03
CA GLN A 122 -11.82 -10.98 -1.39
C GLN A 122 -10.64 -10.47 -2.21
N ARG A 123 -10.23 -11.29 -3.16
CA ARG A 123 -9.35 -10.85 -4.22
C ARG A 123 -10.19 -10.15 -5.30
N VAL A 124 -9.79 -8.95 -5.66
CA VAL A 124 -10.51 -8.14 -6.63
C VAL A 124 -9.70 -8.09 -7.92
N PRO A 125 -10.33 -8.18 -9.10
CA PRO A 125 -9.60 -8.02 -10.37
C PRO A 125 -8.86 -6.68 -10.42
N ALA A 126 -7.64 -6.72 -10.92
CA ALA A 126 -6.77 -5.54 -10.96
C ALA A 126 -7.25 -4.49 -12.00
#